data_de4ae2554f024a5782e295c41d8e8548
#
_entry.id   de4ae2554f024a5782e295c41d8e8548
#
_cell.length_a   1.000
_cell.length_b   1.000
_cell.length_c   1.000
_cell.angle_alpha   90.00
_cell.angle_beta   90.00
_cell.angle_gamma   90.00
#
_symmetry.space_group_name_H-M   'P 1'
#
loop_
_entity.id
_entity.type
_entity.pdbx_description
1 polymer ?
#
loop_
_entity_poly.entity_id
_entity_poly.type
_entity_poly.pdbx_seq_one_letter_code
_entity_poly.pdbx_strand_id
1 'polypeptide(L)'
;HFKNIQIVFNPEFLTEANSIEDFKNQNRIIIGGPRPATTKVRRIFAKAFPKVPIIKTGSTTAEMVKYFTNCFLATKVSFANEMYEISKALNIDYDKVTEYAVYDERIGKSHLNVPGPDGDFGYGGHCFPKDVMALKSLAWELGCSPRMLEATDSKNNDIRTNRDWETQIGRAVINIKD
;
A
#
# COMPACT_ATOMS: atom_id res chain seq x y z
N HIS A 1 29.25 15.14 5.86
CA HIS A 1 29.21 13.83 6.55
C HIS A 1 28.72 14.01 7.97
N PHE A 2 27.46 13.63 8.22
CA PHE A 2 26.84 13.69 9.57
C PHE A 2 27.24 12.46 10.38
N LYS A 3 28.39 12.49 11.05
CA LYS A 3 28.95 11.36 11.80
C LYS A 3 28.11 10.87 13.01
N ASN A 4 27.07 11.64 13.41
CA ASN A 4 26.29 11.37 14.64
C ASN A 4 24.77 11.27 14.44
N ILE A 5 24.28 11.18 13.19
CA ILE A 5 22.86 11.02 12.92
C ILE A 5 22.52 9.53 12.79
N GLN A 6 21.51 9.11 13.54
CA GLN A 6 20.93 7.76 13.42
C GLN A 6 19.56 7.89 12.77
N ILE A 7 19.38 7.21 11.63
CA ILE A 7 18.13 7.21 10.89
C ILE A 7 17.26 6.05 11.38
N VAL A 8 15.98 6.35 11.59
CA VAL A 8 14.93 5.37 11.94
C VAL A 8 13.82 5.51 10.93
N PHE A 9 13.46 4.42 10.30
CA PHE A 9 12.33 4.34 9.39
C PHE A 9 11.05 4.00 10.17
N ASN A 10 10.00 4.78 9.94
CA ASN A 10 8.68 4.52 10.51
C ASN A 10 7.65 4.55 9.37
N PRO A 11 7.27 3.38 8.83
CA PRO A 11 6.26 3.32 7.77
C PRO A 11 4.91 3.83 8.29
N GLU A 12 4.25 4.61 7.46
CA GLU A 12 2.88 5.04 7.66
C GLU A 12 1.92 4.14 6.85
N PHE A 13 0.69 3.97 7.36
CA PHE A 13 -0.37 3.17 6.74
C PHE A 13 -1.66 3.98 6.65
N LEU A 14 -1.52 5.26 6.34
CA LEU A 14 -2.60 6.25 6.32
C LEU A 14 -3.26 6.26 4.94
N THR A 15 -4.56 6.51 4.92
CA THR A 15 -5.27 6.83 3.68
C THR A 15 -5.18 8.33 3.41
N GLU A 16 -5.10 8.72 2.14
CA GLU A 16 -4.96 10.13 1.76
C GLU A 16 -6.15 10.96 2.25
N ALA A 17 -7.36 10.40 2.16
CA ALA A 17 -8.60 11.07 2.55
C ALA A 17 -8.75 11.26 4.07
N ASN A 18 -8.19 10.37 4.91
CA ASN A 18 -8.43 10.35 6.36
C ASN A 18 -7.15 10.31 7.19
N SER A 19 -6.04 10.86 6.67
CA SER A 19 -4.70 10.72 7.24
C SER A 19 -4.59 11.07 8.73
N ILE A 20 -5.28 12.12 9.18
CA ILE A 20 -5.27 12.55 10.59
C ILE A 20 -5.98 11.54 11.49
N GLU A 21 -7.15 11.07 11.09
CA GLU A 21 -7.92 10.10 11.87
C GLU A 21 -7.25 8.71 11.86
N ASP A 22 -6.72 8.30 10.72
CA ASP A 22 -5.95 7.07 10.60
C ASP A 22 -4.70 7.09 11.50
N PHE A 23 -4.01 8.24 11.58
CA PHE A 23 -2.87 8.41 12.47
C PHE A 23 -3.27 8.30 13.94
N LYS A 24 -4.39 8.91 14.34
CA LYS A 24 -4.89 8.83 15.72
C LYS A 24 -5.35 7.42 16.10
N ASN A 25 -5.96 6.70 15.14
CA ASN A 25 -6.59 5.40 15.35
C ASN A 25 -5.73 4.22 14.88
N GLN A 26 -4.43 4.45 14.61
CA GLN A 26 -3.55 3.39 14.15
C GLN A 26 -3.51 2.21 15.12
N ASN A 27 -3.54 1.01 14.57
CA ASN A 27 -3.58 -0.23 15.35
C ASN A 27 -2.20 -0.87 15.57
N ARG A 28 -1.16 -0.31 14.97
CA ARG A 28 0.25 -0.72 15.11
C ARG A 28 1.19 0.41 14.75
N ILE A 29 2.38 0.41 15.34
CA ILE A 29 3.49 1.30 14.99
C ILE A 29 4.71 0.42 14.73
N ILE A 30 5.35 0.59 13.58
CA ILE A 30 6.55 -0.15 13.20
C ILE A 30 7.72 0.81 13.15
N ILE A 31 8.85 0.42 13.76
CA ILE A 31 10.05 1.24 13.84
C ILE A 31 11.23 0.40 13.38
N GLY A 32 11.81 0.77 12.24
CA GLY A 32 12.96 0.11 11.63
C GLY A 32 14.26 0.90 11.82
N GLY A 33 15.32 0.23 12.26
CA GLY A 33 16.61 0.88 12.39
C GLY A 33 17.50 0.33 13.50
N PRO A 34 18.66 0.96 13.74
CA PRO A 34 19.62 0.49 14.73
C PRO A 34 19.16 0.78 16.16
N ARG A 35 19.63 -0.03 17.09
CA ARG A 35 19.63 0.31 18.52
C ARG A 35 20.84 1.23 18.80
N PRO A 36 20.72 2.25 19.68
CA PRO A 36 19.61 2.59 20.57
C PRO A 36 18.54 3.51 19.96
N ALA A 37 18.68 3.95 18.69
CA ALA A 37 17.78 4.92 18.05
C ALA A 37 16.30 4.47 18.06
N THR A 38 16.02 3.23 17.65
CA THR A 38 14.66 2.66 17.70
C THR A 38 14.05 2.67 19.10
N THR A 39 14.89 2.54 20.16
CA THR A 39 14.42 2.59 21.54
C THR A 39 14.03 4.01 21.96
N LYS A 40 14.76 5.04 21.48
CA LYS A 40 14.41 6.45 21.73
C LYS A 40 13.08 6.81 21.05
N VAL A 41 12.94 6.45 19.78
CA VAL A 41 11.71 6.69 19.01
C VAL A 41 10.51 5.94 19.61
N ARG A 42 10.69 4.67 20.02
CA ARG A 42 9.64 3.91 20.72
C ARG A 42 9.12 4.64 21.96
N ARG A 43 10.00 5.26 22.77
CA ARG A 43 9.58 6.00 23.96
C ARG A 43 8.68 7.19 23.64
N ILE A 44 8.91 7.86 22.52
CA ILE A 44 8.08 8.98 22.04
C ILE A 44 6.68 8.45 21.69
N PHE A 45 6.61 7.44 20.82
CA PHE A 45 5.34 6.84 20.43
C PHE A 45 4.57 6.22 21.60
N ALA A 46 5.24 5.56 22.54
CA ALA A 46 4.59 4.95 23.69
C ALA A 46 3.90 5.97 24.63
N LYS A 47 4.36 7.22 24.64
CA LYS A 47 3.68 8.30 25.37
C LYS A 47 2.40 8.76 24.67
N ALA A 48 2.43 8.86 23.35
CA ALA A 48 1.29 9.31 22.55
C ALA A 48 0.25 8.19 22.33
N PHE A 49 0.71 6.94 22.23
CA PHE A 49 -0.10 5.77 21.89
C PHE A 49 0.13 4.63 22.90
N PRO A 50 -0.29 4.78 24.16
CA PRO A 50 0.06 3.82 25.22
C PRO A 50 -0.54 2.42 25.06
N LYS A 51 -1.60 2.29 24.25
CA LYS A 51 -2.32 1.02 24.00
C LYS A 51 -1.96 0.39 22.65
N VAL A 52 -1.21 1.09 21.79
CA VAL A 52 -0.88 0.61 20.45
C VAL A 52 0.40 -0.23 20.50
N PRO A 53 0.41 -1.45 19.93
CA PRO A 53 1.63 -2.25 19.86
C PRO A 53 2.70 -1.55 19.02
N ILE A 54 3.92 -1.44 19.57
CA ILE A 54 5.06 -0.83 18.91
C ILE A 54 6.11 -1.91 18.62
N ILE A 55 6.30 -2.21 17.37
CA ILE A 55 7.19 -3.25 16.84
C ILE A 55 8.50 -2.60 16.44
N LYS A 56 9.63 -3.12 16.96
CA LYS A 56 10.97 -2.69 16.55
C LYS A 56 11.63 -3.78 15.69
N THR A 57 12.16 -3.38 14.54
CA THR A 57 12.82 -4.28 13.60
C THR A 57 13.97 -3.60 12.87
N GLY A 58 14.63 -4.27 11.94
CA GLY A 58 15.59 -3.66 11.02
C GLY A 58 14.92 -2.74 9.99
N SER A 59 15.66 -1.79 9.42
CA SER A 59 15.13 -0.83 8.42
C SER A 59 14.54 -1.55 7.23
N THR A 60 15.27 -2.45 6.60
CA THR A 60 14.81 -3.21 5.42
C THR A 60 13.51 -3.99 5.69
N THR A 61 13.39 -4.62 6.89
CA THR A 61 12.14 -5.30 7.25
C THR A 61 10.98 -4.31 7.38
N ALA A 62 11.20 -3.16 8.00
CA ALA A 62 10.15 -2.14 8.15
C ALA A 62 9.72 -1.56 6.79
N GLU A 63 10.66 -1.33 5.90
CA GLU A 63 10.41 -0.89 4.52
C GLU A 63 9.60 -1.96 3.75
N MET A 64 10.02 -3.23 3.85
CA MET A 64 9.31 -4.33 3.18
C MET A 64 7.88 -4.50 3.71
N VAL A 65 7.61 -4.26 5.00
CA VAL A 65 6.24 -4.28 5.53
C VAL A 65 5.36 -3.23 4.85
N LYS A 66 5.89 -2.03 4.56
CA LYS A 66 5.16 -0.99 3.81
C LYS A 66 4.84 -1.47 2.39
N TYR A 67 5.85 -1.93 1.65
CA TYR A 67 5.66 -2.46 0.30
C TYR A 67 4.70 -3.64 0.26
N PHE A 68 4.87 -4.61 1.17
CA PHE A 68 3.96 -5.76 1.26
C PHE A 68 2.51 -5.32 1.42
N THR A 69 2.25 -4.39 2.36
CA THR A 69 0.89 -3.91 2.62
C THR A 69 0.30 -3.22 1.40
N ASN A 70 1.01 -2.25 0.83
CA ASN A 70 0.48 -1.46 -0.28
C ASN A 70 0.32 -2.28 -1.56
N CYS A 71 1.30 -3.14 -1.89
CA CYS A 71 1.21 -3.99 -3.07
C CYS A 71 0.12 -5.07 -2.93
N PHE A 72 -0.07 -5.63 -1.73
CA PHE A 72 -1.16 -6.57 -1.49
C PHE A 72 -2.54 -5.90 -1.65
N LEU A 73 -2.72 -4.69 -1.13
CA LEU A 73 -3.96 -3.94 -1.30
C LEU A 73 -4.20 -3.54 -2.76
N ALA A 74 -3.16 -3.13 -3.49
CA ALA A 74 -3.23 -2.87 -4.93
C ALA A 74 -3.65 -4.12 -5.71
N THR A 75 -3.09 -5.29 -5.35
CA THR A 75 -3.47 -6.58 -5.95
C THR A 75 -4.93 -6.91 -5.67
N LYS A 76 -5.44 -6.65 -4.47
CA LYS A 76 -6.86 -6.80 -4.16
C LYS A 76 -7.74 -5.94 -5.06
N VAL A 77 -7.36 -4.67 -5.29
CA VAL A 77 -8.11 -3.77 -6.17
C VAL A 77 -8.11 -4.29 -7.61
N SER A 78 -6.95 -4.69 -8.14
CA SER A 78 -6.87 -5.25 -9.50
C SER A 78 -7.70 -6.53 -9.64
N PHE A 79 -7.61 -7.43 -8.66
CA PHE A 79 -8.43 -8.66 -8.62
C PHE A 79 -9.93 -8.36 -8.52
N ALA A 80 -10.33 -7.41 -7.67
CA ALA A 80 -11.73 -6.99 -7.53
C ALA A 80 -12.31 -6.47 -8.85
N ASN A 81 -11.54 -5.67 -9.60
CA ASN A 81 -11.95 -5.17 -10.91
C ASN A 81 -12.07 -6.29 -11.94
N GLU A 82 -11.17 -7.27 -11.93
CA GLU A 82 -11.28 -8.45 -12.80
C GLU A 82 -12.55 -9.26 -12.49
N MET A 83 -12.82 -9.50 -11.20
CA MET A 83 -14.04 -10.18 -10.77
C MET A 83 -15.31 -9.39 -11.09
N TYR A 84 -15.26 -8.06 -11.06
CA TYR A 84 -16.35 -7.20 -11.50
C TYR A 84 -16.66 -7.39 -12.99
N GLU A 85 -15.63 -7.40 -13.84
CA GLU A 85 -15.81 -7.63 -15.29
C GLU A 85 -16.41 -9.01 -15.58
N ILE A 86 -15.92 -10.05 -14.90
CA ILE A 86 -16.46 -11.42 -15.01
C ILE A 86 -17.92 -11.46 -14.57
N SER A 87 -18.25 -10.85 -13.43
CA SER A 87 -19.61 -10.78 -12.92
C SER A 87 -20.55 -10.10 -13.89
N LYS A 88 -20.09 -8.99 -14.49
CA LYS A 88 -20.82 -8.27 -15.53
C LYS A 88 -21.05 -9.12 -16.78
N ALA A 89 -20.05 -9.87 -17.22
CA ALA A 89 -20.16 -10.78 -18.36
C ALA A 89 -21.15 -11.95 -18.08
N LEU A 90 -21.23 -12.39 -16.84
CA LEU A 90 -22.20 -13.41 -16.38
C LEU A 90 -23.59 -12.84 -16.08
N ASN A 91 -23.77 -11.53 -16.17
CA ASN A 91 -25.00 -10.82 -15.82
C ASN A 91 -25.44 -11.07 -14.37
N ILE A 92 -24.48 -11.08 -13.44
CA ILE A 92 -24.71 -11.20 -12.00
C ILE A 92 -24.26 -9.94 -11.25
N ASP A 93 -24.86 -9.71 -10.10
CA ASP A 93 -24.58 -8.56 -9.25
C ASP A 93 -23.26 -8.74 -8.48
N TYR A 94 -22.24 -7.95 -8.84
CA TYR A 94 -20.93 -8.00 -8.21
C TYR A 94 -20.97 -7.62 -6.72
N ASP A 95 -21.84 -6.69 -6.31
CA ASP A 95 -21.93 -6.27 -4.91
C ASP A 95 -22.44 -7.43 -4.03
N LYS A 96 -23.37 -8.23 -4.54
CA LYS A 96 -23.79 -9.47 -3.86
C LYS A 96 -22.69 -10.52 -3.81
N VAL A 97 -21.90 -10.65 -4.89
CA VAL A 97 -20.77 -11.59 -4.89
C VAL A 97 -19.77 -11.23 -3.80
N THR A 98 -19.40 -9.96 -3.70
CA THR A 98 -18.47 -9.49 -2.67
C THR A 98 -19.08 -9.54 -1.28
N GLU A 99 -20.35 -9.14 -1.09
CA GLU A 99 -21.06 -9.25 0.17
C GLU A 99 -21.00 -10.69 0.73
N TYR A 100 -21.24 -11.68 -0.09
CA TYR A 100 -21.22 -13.07 0.35
C TYR A 100 -19.81 -13.62 0.51
N ALA A 101 -18.87 -13.24 -0.36
CA ALA A 101 -17.50 -13.69 -0.25
C ALA A 101 -16.82 -13.25 1.05
N VAL A 102 -17.12 -12.04 1.56
CA VAL A 102 -16.51 -11.51 2.79
C VAL A 102 -17.11 -12.08 4.09
N TYR A 103 -18.07 -13.01 4.03
CA TYR A 103 -18.41 -13.85 5.18
C TYR A 103 -17.23 -14.74 5.58
N ASP A 104 -16.31 -15.04 4.65
CA ASP A 104 -15.01 -15.57 5.01
C ASP A 104 -14.10 -14.41 5.47
N GLU A 105 -13.93 -14.31 6.79
CA GLU A 105 -13.13 -13.23 7.43
C GLU A 105 -11.69 -13.14 6.92
N ARG A 106 -11.13 -14.24 6.36
CA ARG A 106 -9.77 -14.26 5.79
C ARG A 106 -9.64 -13.35 4.59
N ILE A 107 -10.73 -13.06 3.86
CA ILE A 107 -10.74 -12.16 2.69
C ILE A 107 -10.60 -10.71 3.12
N GLY A 108 -11.29 -10.30 4.20
CA GLY A 108 -11.35 -8.92 4.67
C GLY A 108 -12.10 -7.99 3.71
N LYS A 109 -12.86 -7.04 4.26
CA LYS A 109 -13.82 -6.20 3.50
C LYS A 109 -13.20 -5.06 2.69
N SER A 110 -11.97 -4.63 3.00
CA SER A 110 -11.36 -3.46 2.37
C SER A 110 -10.91 -3.72 0.94
N HIS A 111 -10.92 -2.68 0.09
CA HIS A 111 -10.36 -2.67 -1.27
C HIS A 111 -11.06 -3.63 -2.25
N LEU A 112 -12.35 -3.86 -2.07
CA LEU A 112 -13.18 -4.69 -2.95
C LEU A 112 -14.25 -3.89 -3.71
N ASN A 113 -14.44 -2.61 -3.40
CA ASN A 113 -15.44 -1.78 -4.08
C ASN A 113 -14.99 -1.48 -5.52
N VAL A 114 -15.92 -1.65 -6.45
CA VAL A 114 -15.74 -1.33 -7.88
C VAL A 114 -17.01 -0.62 -8.38
N PRO A 115 -16.93 0.65 -8.82
CA PRO A 115 -15.72 1.50 -8.85
C PRO A 115 -15.17 1.80 -7.44
N GLY A 116 -13.95 2.32 -7.41
CA GLY A 116 -13.27 2.75 -6.19
C GLY A 116 -13.94 3.96 -5.52
N PRO A 117 -13.47 4.38 -4.35
CA PRO A 117 -14.04 5.51 -3.61
C PRO A 117 -13.92 6.86 -4.34
N ASP A 118 -13.04 6.97 -5.32
CA ASP A 118 -12.88 8.12 -6.21
C ASP A 118 -13.79 8.06 -7.46
N GLY A 119 -14.61 7.02 -7.58
CA GLY A 119 -15.54 6.81 -8.69
C GLY A 119 -14.91 6.23 -9.96
N ASP A 120 -13.60 5.93 -9.97
CA ASP A 120 -12.93 5.32 -11.11
C ASP A 120 -12.59 3.83 -10.84
N PHE A 121 -12.25 3.11 -11.90
CA PHE A 121 -11.80 1.72 -11.83
C PHE A 121 -10.33 1.65 -11.44
N GLY A 122 -9.92 0.52 -10.88
CA GLY A 122 -8.53 0.34 -10.45
C GLY A 122 -8.14 1.23 -9.26
N TYR A 123 -6.84 1.48 -9.14
CA TYR A 123 -6.26 2.34 -8.10
C TYR A 123 -5.49 3.50 -8.70
N GLY A 124 -5.59 4.66 -8.06
CA GLY A 124 -4.87 5.90 -8.37
C GLY A 124 -4.10 6.43 -7.17
N GLY A 125 -3.93 7.74 -7.12
CA GLY A 125 -3.12 8.41 -6.13
C GLY A 125 -1.62 8.12 -6.33
N HIS A 126 -0.79 8.39 -5.32
CA HIS A 126 0.66 8.20 -5.47
C HIS A 126 1.19 6.93 -4.80
N CYS A 127 0.50 6.41 -3.78
CA CYS A 127 1.05 5.33 -2.95
C CYS A 127 1.09 3.98 -3.68
N PHE A 128 -0.04 3.51 -4.18
CA PHE A 128 -0.12 2.18 -4.82
C PHE A 128 0.66 2.11 -6.13
N PRO A 129 0.48 3.05 -7.10
CA PRO A 129 1.24 3.01 -8.34
C PRO A 129 2.76 3.04 -8.10
N LYS A 130 3.22 3.96 -7.26
CA LYS A 130 4.64 4.10 -6.92
C LYS A 130 5.21 2.84 -6.26
N ASP A 131 4.51 2.28 -5.27
CA ASP A 131 5.03 1.15 -4.50
C ASP A 131 5.01 -0.16 -5.31
N VAL A 132 3.99 -0.37 -6.15
CA VAL A 132 3.95 -1.53 -7.08
C VAL A 132 5.09 -1.43 -8.08
N MET A 133 5.30 -0.27 -8.71
CA MET A 133 6.40 -0.09 -9.66
C MET A 133 7.77 -0.25 -9.02
N ALA A 134 7.99 0.36 -7.85
CA ALA A 134 9.27 0.27 -7.14
C ALA A 134 9.58 -1.16 -6.70
N LEU A 135 8.62 -1.88 -6.13
CA LEU A 135 8.84 -3.27 -5.70
C LEU A 135 9.03 -4.22 -6.89
N LYS A 136 8.32 -3.98 -8.00
CA LYS A 136 8.50 -4.71 -9.26
C LYS A 136 9.92 -4.54 -9.80
N SER A 137 10.43 -3.31 -9.85
CA SER A 137 11.79 -3.00 -10.30
C SER A 137 12.83 -3.67 -9.39
N LEU A 138 12.71 -3.48 -8.08
CA LEU A 138 13.61 -4.11 -7.10
C LEU A 138 13.63 -5.64 -7.22
N ALA A 139 12.47 -6.27 -7.44
CA ALA A 139 12.41 -7.72 -7.59
C ALA A 139 13.23 -8.20 -8.80
N TRP A 140 13.13 -7.50 -9.93
CA TRP A 140 13.95 -7.79 -11.12
C TRP A 140 15.45 -7.60 -10.85
N GLU A 141 15.83 -6.52 -10.17
CA GLU A 141 17.23 -6.26 -9.79
C GLU A 141 17.79 -7.37 -8.89
N LEU A 142 16.95 -7.97 -8.05
CA LEU A 142 17.30 -9.09 -7.18
C LEU A 142 17.21 -10.47 -7.86
N GLY A 143 16.88 -10.54 -9.15
CA GLY A 143 16.70 -11.79 -9.89
C GLY A 143 15.42 -12.56 -9.55
N CYS A 144 14.46 -11.92 -8.87
CA CYS A 144 13.14 -12.47 -8.59
C CYS A 144 12.17 -12.17 -9.74
N SER A 145 11.24 -13.09 -10.03
CA SER A 145 10.20 -12.87 -11.06
C SER A 145 8.92 -12.33 -10.43
N PRO A 146 8.59 -11.04 -10.56
CA PRO A 146 7.47 -10.42 -9.86
C PRO A 146 6.13 -10.54 -10.62
N ARG A 147 5.79 -11.73 -11.09
CA ARG A 147 4.63 -11.96 -11.98
C ARG A 147 3.30 -11.45 -11.43
N MET A 148 3.09 -11.56 -10.10
CA MET A 148 1.86 -11.03 -9.48
C MET A 148 1.80 -9.50 -9.50
N LEU A 149 2.94 -8.83 -9.28
CA LEU A 149 3.03 -7.37 -9.36
C LEU A 149 2.88 -6.89 -10.80
N GLU A 150 3.43 -7.63 -11.76
CA GLU A 150 3.25 -7.33 -13.20
C GLU A 150 1.78 -7.45 -13.60
N ALA A 151 1.09 -8.51 -13.21
CA ALA A 151 -0.33 -8.70 -13.48
C ALA A 151 -1.18 -7.61 -12.81
N THR A 152 -0.87 -7.25 -11.57
CA THR A 152 -1.53 -6.17 -10.81
C THR A 152 -1.40 -4.82 -11.53
N ASP A 153 -0.18 -4.47 -11.94
CA ASP A 153 0.14 -3.23 -12.66
C ASP A 153 -0.52 -3.21 -14.05
N SER A 154 -0.41 -4.31 -14.81
CA SER A 154 -1.04 -4.44 -16.12
C SER A 154 -2.55 -4.25 -16.04
N LYS A 155 -3.21 -4.98 -15.13
CA LYS A 155 -4.67 -4.85 -14.94
C LYS A 155 -5.07 -3.41 -14.62
N ASN A 156 -4.34 -2.74 -13.72
CA ASN A 156 -4.62 -1.35 -13.39
C ASN A 156 -4.46 -0.43 -14.60
N ASN A 157 -3.42 -0.62 -15.40
CA ASN A 157 -3.17 0.16 -16.62
C ASN A 157 -4.25 -0.05 -17.69
N ASP A 158 -4.86 -1.23 -17.74
CA ASP A 158 -5.91 -1.56 -18.71
C ASP A 158 -7.26 -0.89 -18.39
N ILE A 159 -7.55 -0.69 -17.10
CA ILE A 159 -8.88 -0.27 -16.64
C ILE A 159 -8.95 1.15 -16.09
N ARG A 160 -7.84 1.69 -15.55
CA ARG A 160 -7.80 3.01 -14.95
C ARG A 160 -7.79 4.09 -15.99
N THR A 161 -8.76 5.02 -15.94
CA THR A 161 -8.88 6.13 -16.89
C THR A 161 -8.13 7.37 -16.40
N ASN A 162 -8.23 7.69 -15.11
CA ASN A 162 -7.53 8.82 -14.49
C ASN A 162 -6.19 8.38 -13.89
N ARG A 163 -5.11 8.58 -14.63
CA ARG A 163 -3.73 8.29 -14.18
C ARG A 163 -3.11 9.49 -13.48
N ASP A 164 -3.75 9.90 -12.40
CA ASP A 164 -3.40 11.09 -11.63
C ASP A 164 -1.96 11.06 -11.07
N TRP A 165 -1.39 9.87 -10.83
CA TRP A 165 0.01 9.71 -10.40
C TRP A 165 1.05 10.17 -11.44
N GLU A 166 0.73 10.13 -12.74
CA GLU A 166 1.66 10.53 -13.81
C GLU A 166 1.97 12.04 -13.77
N THR A 167 1.08 12.84 -13.21
CA THR A 167 1.27 14.28 -13.03
C THR A 167 1.95 14.64 -11.71
N GLN A 168 2.13 13.67 -10.80
CA GLN A 168 2.70 13.88 -9.47
C GLN A 168 4.24 13.76 -9.47
N ILE A 169 4.89 14.70 -10.16
CA ILE A 169 6.36 14.75 -10.29
C ILE A 169 7.01 14.91 -8.91
N GLY A 170 8.03 14.08 -8.64
CA GLY A 170 8.74 14.07 -7.35
C GLY A 170 7.99 13.34 -6.21
N ARG A 171 6.77 12.84 -6.44
CA ARG A 171 5.99 12.03 -5.50
C ARG A 171 5.73 10.61 -6.01
N ALA A 172 5.16 10.48 -7.20
CA ALA A 172 4.84 9.19 -7.82
C ALA A 172 5.71 8.87 -9.04
N VAL A 173 6.22 9.88 -9.71
CA VAL A 173 7.11 9.75 -10.87
C VAL A 173 8.38 10.58 -10.70
N ILE A 174 9.47 10.07 -11.25
CA ILE A 174 10.75 10.78 -11.34
C ILE A 174 10.83 11.40 -12.73
N ASN A 175 11.13 12.70 -12.82
CA ASN A 175 11.47 13.30 -14.10
C ASN A 175 12.86 12.79 -14.53
N ILE A 176 12.88 11.82 -15.45
CA ILE A 176 14.14 11.42 -16.11
C ILE A 176 14.41 12.45 -17.22
N LYS A 177 14.71 13.66 -16.82
CA LYS A 177 15.32 14.69 -17.67
C LYS A 177 16.45 15.27 -16.86
N ASP A 178 17.55 14.53 -16.83
CA ASP A 178 18.93 15.04 -16.69
C ASP A 178 19.90 13.93 -17.10
#